data_60364af30db07e2c7101acabb57fb9c5
#
_entry.id   60364af30db07e2c7101acabb57fb9c5
#
_cell.length_a   1.000
_cell.length_b   1.000
_cell.length_c   1.000
_cell.angle_alpha   90.00
_cell.angle_beta   90.00
_cell.angle_gamma   90.00
#
_symmetry.space_group_name_H-M   'P 1'
#
loop_
_entity.id
_entity.type
_entity.pdbx_description
1 polymer ?
#
loop_
_entity_poly.entity_id
_entity_poly.type
_entity_poly.pdbx_seq_one_letter_code
_entity_poly.pdbx_strand_id
1 'polypeptide(L)'
;MRAVRNLIAAVLLLAVFWWSYGCPLPTGKMRFHRSARQFLVEESDIVVISYARGVQGDIKNPVMLVSVGERTVQTYSDYAYTRLNPFDVWPKNPAGATLVVLPTELVDKNRLVVGLVAVEPPASAERAVLTMRLQRDGEETVVTNEGEHWDAVFLFWLERGGEVSYGMLRTLLNTTNLPPYTLEFFSRDGKLLETVTNMA
;
A
#
# COMPACT_ATOMS: atom_id res chain seq x y z
N MET A 1 -34.12 -16.79 -35.36
CA MET A 1 -34.79 -16.17 -34.21
C MET A 1 -34.42 -16.78 -32.85
N ARG A 2 -34.34 -18.12 -32.65
CA ARG A 2 -33.98 -18.73 -31.36
C ARG A 2 -32.58 -18.34 -30.87
N ALA A 3 -31.57 -18.32 -31.78
CA ALA A 3 -30.18 -17.96 -31.42
C ALA A 3 -30.08 -16.52 -30.91
N VAL A 4 -30.74 -15.55 -31.54
CA VAL A 4 -30.73 -14.15 -31.12
C VAL A 4 -31.38 -13.99 -29.75
N ARG A 5 -32.51 -14.67 -29.51
CA ARG A 5 -33.19 -14.67 -28.20
C ARG A 5 -32.28 -15.24 -27.09
N ASN A 6 -31.57 -16.34 -27.37
CA ASN A 6 -30.68 -16.95 -26.39
C ASN A 6 -29.46 -16.04 -26.12
N LEU A 7 -28.94 -15.36 -27.13
CA LEU A 7 -27.87 -14.38 -26.96
C LEU A 7 -28.30 -13.21 -26.08
N ILE A 8 -29.47 -12.65 -26.33
CA ILE A 8 -30.04 -11.57 -25.51
C ILE A 8 -30.22 -12.04 -24.05
N ALA A 9 -30.79 -13.26 -23.85
CA ALA A 9 -30.93 -13.80 -22.50
C ALA A 9 -29.59 -14.00 -21.80
N ALA A 10 -28.55 -14.47 -22.49
CA ALA A 10 -27.22 -14.62 -21.93
C ALA A 10 -26.58 -13.28 -21.54
N VAL A 11 -26.74 -12.25 -22.38
CA VAL A 11 -26.25 -10.90 -22.09
C VAL A 11 -26.96 -10.30 -20.88
N LEU A 12 -28.30 -10.48 -20.79
CA LEU A 12 -29.06 -10.01 -19.63
C LEU A 12 -28.65 -10.73 -18.33
N LEU A 13 -28.44 -12.04 -18.38
CA LEU A 13 -27.96 -12.81 -17.24
C LEU A 13 -26.57 -12.36 -16.79
N LEU A 14 -25.67 -12.13 -17.74
CA LEU A 14 -24.34 -11.58 -17.45
C LEU A 14 -24.42 -10.17 -16.84
N ALA A 15 -25.33 -9.33 -17.33
CA ALA A 15 -25.53 -7.98 -16.77
C ALA A 15 -26.10 -8.03 -15.34
N VAL A 16 -27.07 -8.91 -15.07
CA VAL A 16 -27.62 -9.14 -13.72
C VAL A 16 -26.55 -9.70 -12.80
N PHE A 17 -25.78 -10.68 -13.26
CA PHE A 17 -24.67 -11.24 -12.51
C PHE A 17 -23.64 -10.16 -12.19
N TRP A 18 -23.22 -9.39 -13.19
CA TRP A 18 -22.31 -8.26 -13.00
C TRP A 18 -22.83 -7.24 -11.99
N TRP A 19 -24.10 -6.91 -12.05
CA TRP A 19 -24.75 -6.00 -11.12
C TRP A 19 -24.80 -6.58 -9.70
N SER A 20 -25.15 -7.85 -9.51
CA SER A 20 -25.24 -8.49 -8.20
C SER A 20 -23.87 -8.61 -7.51
N TYR A 21 -22.78 -8.68 -8.26
CA TYR A 21 -21.42 -8.61 -7.73
C TYR A 21 -20.89 -7.18 -7.54
N GLY A 22 -21.75 -6.17 -7.55
CA GLY A 22 -21.36 -4.79 -7.35
C GLY A 22 -20.61 -4.17 -8.53
N CYS A 23 -20.82 -4.70 -9.75
CA CYS A 23 -20.16 -4.25 -10.98
C CYS A 23 -18.62 -4.23 -10.84
N PRO A 24 -17.96 -5.37 -10.63
CA PRO A 24 -16.52 -5.41 -10.52
C PRO A 24 -15.86 -4.84 -11.77
N LEU A 25 -15.00 -3.84 -11.61
CA LEU A 25 -14.28 -3.25 -12.72
C LEU A 25 -12.99 -4.04 -12.99
N PRO A 26 -12.61 -4.24 -14.26
CA PRO A 26 -11.55 -5.18 -14.63
C PRO A 26 -10.16 -4.77 -14.16
N THR A 27 -9.92 -3.50 -13.89
CA THR A 27 -8.60 -3.01 -13.45
C THR A 27 -8.68 -2.28 -12.12
N GLY A 28 -7.58 -2.35 -11.33
CA GLY A 28 -7.44 -1.59 -10.09
C GLY A 28 -7.62 -0.09 -10.32
N LYS A 29 -7.07 0.44 -11.41
CA LYS A 29 -7.21 1.84 -11.80
C LYS A 29 -8.68 2.25 -12.00
N MET A 30 -9.48 1.44 -12.70
CA MET A 30 -10.91 1.72 -12.89
C MET A 30 -11.69 1.68 -11.58
N ARG A 31 -11.37 0.71 -10.71
CA ARG A 31 -11.96 0.63 -9.37
C ARG A 31 -11.60 1.83 -8.51
N PHE A 32 -10.34 2.27 -8.59
CA PHE A 32 -9.90 3.48 -7.92
C PHE A 32 -10.71 4.70 -8.36
N HIS A 33 -10.78 5.00 -9.66
CA HIS A 33 -11.55 6.15 -10.17
C HIS A 33 -13.03 6.11 -9.76
N ARG A 34 -13.61 4.92 -9.66
CA ARG A 34 -14.98 4.77 -9.14
C ARG A 34 -15.07 5.13 -7.66
N SER A 35 -14.14 4.65 -6.85
CA SER A 35 -14.08 4.97 -5.41
C SER A 35 -13.73 6.45 -5.19
N ALA A 36 -12.81 7.00 -5.94
CA ALA A 36 -12.42 8.40 -5.88
C ALA A 36 -13.61 9.34 -6.07
N ARG A 37 -14.49 9.05 -7.03
CA ARG A 37 -15.72 9.82 -7.23
C ARG A 37 -16.69 9.77 -6.05
N GLN A 38 -16.70 8.68 -5.29
CA GLN A 38 -17.54 8.56 -4.10
C GLN A 38 -16.98 9.31 -2.89
N PHE A 39 -15.66 9.42 -2.80
CA PHE A 39 -14.95 10.02 -1.66
C PHE A 39 -14.35 11.39 -1.95
N LEU A 40 -14.62 11.99 -3.12
CA LEU A 40 -14.08 13.29 -3.55
C LEU A 40 -12.54 13.34 -3.50
N VAL A 41 -11.90 12.25 -3.88
CA VAL A 41 -10.44 12.15 -3.90
C VAL A 41 -9.88 12.94 -5.08
N GLU A 42 -8.75 13.58 -4.88
CA GLU A 42 -8.01 14.32 -5.92
C GLU A 42 -7.61 13.41 -7.08
N GLU A 43 -7.55 13.95 -8.31
CA GLU A 43 -6.87 13.27 -9.42
C GLU A 43 -5.42 13.01 -9.04
N SER A 44 -4.97 11.79 -9.23
CA SER A 44 -3.70 11.34 -8.67
C SER A 44 -3.07 10.23 -9.50
N ASP A 45 -1.77 10.13 -9.42
CA ASP A 45 -1.04 8.99 -9.93
C ASP A 45 -1.27 7.76 -9.06
N ILE A 46 -1.49 6.63 -9.69
CA ILE A 46 -1.77 5.38 -9.00
C ILE A 46 -0.61 4.42 -9.18
N VAL A 47 -0.03 4.01 -8.07
CA VAL A 47 0.93 2.92 -8.02
C VAL A 47 0.21 1.65 -7.57
N VAL A 48 0.28 0.61 -8.39
CA VAL A 48 -0.30 -0.71 -8.10
C VAL A 48 0.79 -1.58 -7.50
N ILE A 49 0.59 -2.01 -6.27
CA ILE A 49 1.49 -2.92 -5.57
C ILE A 49 0.83 -4.29 -5.52
N SER A 50 1.38 -5.24 -6.27
CA SER A 50 0.90 -6.62 -6.27
C SER A 50 1.71 -7.46 -5.29
N TYR A 51 1.05 -8.04 -4.31
CA TYR A 51 1.66 -8.90 -3.31
C TYR A 51 1.85 -10.31 -3.88
N ALA A 52 2.89 -10.52 -4.67
CA ALA A 52 3.17 -11.81 -5.29
C ALA A 52 4.23 -12.65 -4.56
N ARG A 53 4.88 -12.15 -3.50
CA ARG A 53 5.99 -12.84 -2.86
C ARG A 53 5.66 -13.33 -1.46
N GLY A 54 5.59 -14.66 -1.35
CA GLY A 54 5.99 -15.37 -0.11
C GLY A 54 4.95 -15.59 0.96
N VAL A 55 3.70 -15.24 0.78
CA VAL A 55 2.63 -15.69 1.68
C VAL A 55 2.00 -16.94 1.09
N GLN A 56 2.58 -18.09 1.42
CA GLN A 56 1.89 -19.39 1.27
C GLN A 56 0.76 -19.45 2.29
N GLY A 57 -0.43 -19.13 1.83
CA GLY A 57 -1.66 -19.23 2.59
C GLY A 57 -2.82 -18.80 1.69
N ASP A 58 -4.03 -19.25 1.96
CA ASP A 58 -5.27 -19.09 1.19
C ASP A 58 -5.73 -17.64 0.91
N ILE A 59 -4.85 -16.66 1.04
CA ILE A 59 -5.15 -15.27 0.71
C ILE A 59 -4.93 -15.08 -0.78
N LYS A 60 -6.01 -14.99 -1.50
CA LYS A 60 -6.04 -14.51 -2.86
C LYS A 60 -5.38 -13.13 -2.88
N ASN A 61 -4.20 -13.05 -3.49
CA ASN A 61 -3.31 -11.90 -3.60
C ASN A 61 -4.04 -10.54 -3.47
N PRO A 62 -4.01 -9.88 -2.32
CA PRO A 62 -4.60 -8.56 -2.22
C PRO A 62 -3.78 -7.63 -3.11
N VAL A 63 -4.45 -6.89 -3.98
CA VAL A 63 -3.85 -5.80 -4.71
C VAL A 63 -3.95 -4.58 -3.82
N MET A 64 -2.82 -4.01 -3.47
CA MET A 64 -2.74 -2.73 -2.78
C MET A 64 -2.53 -1.63 -3.79
N LEU A 65 -3.22 -0.52 -3.59
CA LEU A 65 -3.08 0.66 -4.41
C LEU A 65 -2.65 1.81 -3.52
N VAL A 66 -1.69 2.56 -4.02
CA VAL A 66 -1.28 3.83 -3.46
C VAL A 66 -1.61 4.91 -4.47
N SER A 67 -2.38 5.89 -4.04
CA SER A 67 -2.75 7.05 -4.83
C SER A 67 -2.00 8.26 -4.31
N VAL A 68 -1.26 8.92 -5.19
CA VAL A 68 -0.42 10.08 -4.87
C VAL A 68 -1.09 11.32 -5.45
N GLY A 69 -1.83 12.06 -4.61
CA GLY A 69 -2.47 13.33 -4.97
C GLY A 69 -1.50 14.53 -4.81
N GLU A 70 -1.99 15.74 -4.95
CA GLU A 70 -1.18 16.95 -4.76
C GLU A 70 -0.75 17.14 -3.30
N ARG A 71 -1.65 16.90 -2.36
CA ARG A 71 -1.45 17.17 -0.92
C ARG A 71 -1.43 15.93 -0.05
N THR A 72 -2.00 14.83 -0.54
CA THR A 72 -2.20 13.62 0.24
C THR A 72 -1.78 12.39 -0.51
N VAL A 73 -1.39 11.38 0.23
CA VAL A 73 -1.20 10.00 -0.25
C VAL A 73 -2.28 9.14 0.38
N GLN A 74 -2.97 8.35 -0.42
CA GLN A 74 -4.01 7.46 0.06
C GLN A 74 -3.66 6.01 -0.23
N THR A 75 -3.93 5.15 0.73
CA THR A 75 -3.74 3.71 0.59
C THR A 75 -5.07 2.98 0.49
N TYR A 76 -5.14 1.96 -0.34
CA TYR A 76 -6.33 1.16 -0.58
C TYR A 76 -5.99 -0.31 -0.60
N SER A 77 -6.90 -1.14 -0.13
CA SER A 77 -6.85 -2.57 -0.30
C SER A 77 -8.00 -3.05 -1.20
N ASP A 78 -7.71 -3.99 -2.08
CA ASP A 78 -8.71 -4.64 -2.92
C ASP A 78 -8.83 -6.11 -2.53
N TYR A 79 -9.79 -6.39 -1.65
CA TYR A 79 -10.16 -7.75 -1.32
C TYR A 79 -11.22 -8.24 -2.32
N ALA A 80 -10.95 -9.35 -2.95
CA ALA A 80 -11.89 -10.05 -3.82
C ALA A 80 -12.31 -9.30 -5.12
N TYR A 81 -11.53 -8.35 -5.60
CA TYR A 81 -11.76 -7.63 -6.86
C TYR A 81 -13.11 -6.88 -6.97
N THR A 82 -13.82 -6.70 -5.86
CA THR A 82 -15.16 -6.12 -5.87
C THR A 82 -15.22 -4.67 -5.44
N ARG A 83 -14.42 -4.28 -4.47
CA ARG A 83 -14.36 -2.91 -3.96
C ARG A 83 -12.94 -2.55 -3.54
N LEU A 84 -12.55 -1.29 -3.83
CA LEU A 84 -11.44 -0.66 -3.16
C LEU A 84 -11.95 -0.11 -1.84
N ASN A 85 -11.33 -0.56 -0.76
CA ASN A 85 -11.58 0.01 0.55
C ASN A 85 -10.47 1.04 0.80
N PRO A 86 -10.81 2.34 0.98
CA PRO A 86 -9.84 3.28 1.47
C PRO A 86 -9.38 2.81 2.85
N PHE A 87 -8.08 2.79 3.04
CA PHE A 87 -7.51 2.37 4.31
C PHE A 87 -7.13 3.61 5.11
N ASP A 88 -6.28 4.45 4.54
CA ASP A 88 -5.81 5.64 5.24
C ASP A 88 -5.44 6.78 4.29
N VAL A 89 -5.41 8.00 4.83
CA VAL A 89 -5.04 9.23 4.13
C VAL A 89 -3.89 9.88 4.88
N TRP A 90 -2.78 10.05 4.20
CA TRP A 90 -1.54 10.60 4.74
C TRP A 90 -1.25 11.97 4.14
N PRO A 91 -0.93 12.99 4.94
CA PRO A 91 -0.43 14.25 4.39
C PRO A 91 0.92 14.01 3.72
N LYS A 92 1.14 14.66 2.57
CA LYS A 92 2.46 14.65 1.94
C LYS A 92 3.49 15.34 2.82
N ASN A 93 4.69 14.78 2.85
CA ASN A 93 5.81 15.41 3.49
C ASN A 93 6.34 16.55 2.59
N PRO A 94 6.29 17.83 3.04
CA PRO A 94 6.77 18.94 2.23
C PRO A 94 8.29 18.94 2.05
N ALA A 95 9.02 18.15 2.84
CA ALA A 95 10.49 18.09 2.82
C ALA A 95 11.03 17.00 1.90
N GLY A 96 10.18 16.19 1.24
CA GLY A 96 10.64 15.13 0.34
C GLY A 96 9.68 13.93 0.30
N ALA A 97 10.22 12.75 0.09
CA ALA A 97 9.44 11.54 -0.02
C ALA A 97 8.51 11.31 1.18
N THR A 98 7.31 10.81 0.92
CA THR A 98 6.30 10.52 1.93
C THR A 98 6.29 9.03 2.24
N LEU A 99 6.47 8.67 3.51
CA LEU A 99 6.35 7.30 3.98
C LEU A 99 4.94 7.04 4.50
N VAL A 100 4.30 5.98 4.01
CA VAL A 100 2.94 5.59 4.41
C VAL A 100 2.87 4.10 4.74
N VAL A 101 1.90 3.72 5.58
CA VAL A 101 1.65 2.31 5.92
C VAL A 101 0.72 1.71 4.88
N LEU A 102 1.07 0.51 4.41
CA LEU A 102 0.19 -0.28 3.55
C LEU A 102 -0.83 -1.05 4.37
N PRO A 103 -2.06 -1.18 3.87
CA PRO A 103 -3.09 -1.99 4.51
C PRO A 103 -2.75 -3.49 4.36
N THR A 104 -1.84 -3.97 5.17
CA THR A 104 -1.45 -5.39 5.17
C THR A 104 -2.19 -6.14 6.24
N GLU A 105 -3.21 -6.89 5.86
CA GLU A 105 -3.70 -8.00 6.68
C GLU A 105 -2.89 -9.23 6.35
N LEU A 106 -1.93 -9.54 7.19
CA LEU A 106 -1.19 -10.76 7.06
C LEU A 106 -1.67 -11.82 8.00
N VAL A 107 -2.10 -12.80 7.37
CA VAL A 107 -2.80 -13.93 7.86
C VAL A 107 -1.89 -15.13 7.96
N ASP A 108 -0.99 -15.09 8.87
CA ASP A 108 -0.64 -16.30 9.60
C ASP A 108 -0.62 -15.90 11.07
N LYS A 109 -1.27 -16.69 11.94
CA LYS A 109 -1.34 -16.43 13.40
C LYS A 109 0.04 -16.24 14.05
N ASN A 110 1.10 -16.61 13.34
CA ASN A 110 2.47 -16.57 13.80
C ASN A 110 3.35 -15.54 13.05
N ARG A 111 2.87 -14.95 11.97
CA ARG A 111 3.69 -14.05 11.12
C ARG A 111 2.92 -12.79 10.77
N LEU A 112 3.21 -11.72 11.49
CA LEU A 112 2.74 -10.38 11.14
C LEU A 112 3.85 -9.66 10.38
N VAL A 113 3.52 -9.16 9.20
CA VAL A 113 4.40 -8.31 8.39
C VAL A 113 3.66 -7.01 8.14
N VAL A 114 4.31 -5.89 8.31
CA VAL A 114 3.78 -4.56 7.99
C VAL A 114 4.54 -4.04 6.80
N GLY A 115 3.81 -3.66 5.75
CA GLY A 115 4.37 -2.98 4.60
C GLY A 115 4.37 -1.48 4.82
N LEU A 116 5.46 -0.85 4.42
CA LEU A 116 5.59 0.60 4.32
C LEU A 116 5.98 0.94 2.89
N VAL A 117 5.50 2.06 2.39
CA VAL A 117 5.89 2.53 1.06
C VAL A 117 6.37 3.98 1.13
N ALA A 118 7.52 4.25 0.54
CA ALA A 118 8.00 5.60 0.29
C ALA A 118 7.59 6.00 -1.12
N VAL A 119 6.75 7.02 -1.22
CA VAL A 119 6.27 7.61 -2.48
C VAL A 119 7.03 8.87 -2.80
N GLU A 120 7.14 9.18 -4.10
CA GLU A 120 7.88 10.33 -4.62
C GLU A 120 9.35 10.37 -4.15
N PRO A 121 10.09 9.24 -4.28
CA PRO A 121 11.52 9.28 -4.00
C PRO A 121 12.25 10.15 -5.02
N PRO A 122 13.48 10.59 -4.73
CA PRO A 122 14.33 11.26 -5.72
C PRO A 122 14.42 10.45 -7.01
N ALA A 123 14.30 11.09 -8.18
CA ALA A 123 14.22 10.41 -9.49
C ALA A 123 15.44 9.53 -9.81
N SER A 124 16.60 9.81 -9.22
CA SER A 124 17.84 9.05 -9.40
C SER A 124 18.12 8.04 -8.26
N ALA A 125 17.15 7.82 -7.37
CA ALA A 125 17.31 6.86 -6.28
C ALA A 125 17.21 5.43 -6.80
N GLU A 126 18.24 4.64 -6.50
CA GLU A 126 18.30 3.21 -6.84
C GLU A 126 18.24 2.32 -5.58
N ARG A 127 18.46 2.92 -4.43
CA ARG A 127 18.46 2.26 -3.13
C ARG A 127 17.86 3.19 -2.08
N ALA A 128 17.09 2.62 -1.16
CA ALA A 128 16.55 3.33 -0.02
C ALA A 128 16.77 2.53 1.27
N VAL A 129 17.03 3.23 2.36
CA VAL A 129 17.21 2.65 3.70
C VAL A 129 16.30 3.36 4.67
N LEU A 130 15.45 2.59 5.34
CA LEU A 130 14.55 3.07 6.39
C LEU A 130 15.10 2.64 7.74
N THR A 131 15.33 3.60 8.62
CA THR A 131 15.62 3.37 10.05
C THR A 131 14.46 3.92 10.86
N MET A 132 13.82 3.10 11.68
CA MET A 132 12.65 3.46 12.46
C MET A 132 12.83 3.08 13.93
N ARG A 133 12.34 3.93 14.83
CA ARG A 133 12.32 3.66 16.28
C ARG A 133 10.93 3.21 16.71
N LEU A 134 10.82 1.93 16.97
CA LEU A 134 9.58 1.33 17.47
C LEU A 134 9.59 1.33 19.00
N GLN A 135 8.52 1.80 19.59
CA GLN A 135 8.40 1.85 21.06
C GLN A 135 7.15 1.16 21.55
N ARG A 136 7.27 0.38 22.61
CA ARG A 136 6.14 -0.24 23.30
C ARG A 136 6.48 -0.59 24.73
N ASP A 137 5.58 -0.26 25.63
CA ASP A 137 5.66 -0.63 27.07
C ASP A 137 6.99 -0.20 27.74
N GLY A 138 7.60 0.89 27.23
CA GLY A 138 8.89 1.40 27.71
C GLY A 138 10.12 0.76 27.05
N GLU A 139 9.95 -0.22 26.18
CA GLU A 139 11.01 -0.78 25.35
C GLU A 139 11.10 -0.03 24.01
N GLU A 140 12.31 0.34 23.63
CA GLU A 140 12.63 0.96 22.33
C GLU A 140 13.46 0.01 21.50
N THR A 141 13.06 -0.18 20.26
CA THR A 141 13.80 -0.99 19.28
C THR A 141 14.06 -0.19 18.03
N VAL A 142 15.30 -0.14 17.59
CA VAL A 142 15.70 0.48 16.33
C VAL A 142 15.72 -0.60 15.24
N VAL A 143 14.91 -0.39 14.21
CA VAL A 143 14.83 -1.29 13.06
C VAL A 143 15.38 -0.59 11.85
N THR A 144 16.31 -1.23 11.14
CA THR A 144 16.82 -0.77 9.85
C THR A 144 16.44 -1.77 8.77
N ASN A 145 15.85 -1.27 7.70
CA ASN A 145 15.36 -2.08 6.59
C ASN A 145 15.76 -1.45 5.26
N GLU A 146 16.20 -2.28 4.32
CA GLU A 146 16.51 -1.84 2.96
C GLU A 146 15.25 -1.98 2.09
N GLY A 147 14.93 -0.92 1.35
CA GLY A 147 13.73 -0.86 0.51
C GLY A 147 13.88 -1.64 -0.79
N GLU A 148 12.86 -2.38 -1.14
CA GLU A 148 12.72 -3.00 -2.46
C GLU A 148 12.19 -1.95 -3.45
N HIS A 149 12.92 -1.70 -4.54
CA HIS A 149 12.48 -0.78 -5.59
C HIS A 149 11.31 -1.40 -6.39
N TRP A 150 10.19 -0.73 -6.42
CA TRP A 150 8.97 -1.18 -7.09
C TRP A 150 8.36 -0.03 -7.89
N ASP A 151 8.49 -0.10 -9.22
CA ASP A 151 8.03 0.96 -10.12
C ASP A 151 8.58 2.34 -9.69
N ALA A 152 7.74 3.27 -9.29
CA ALA A 152 8.12 4.61 -8.85
C ALA A 152 8.21 4.78 -7.31
N VAL A 153 8.28 3.69 -6.56
CA VAL A 153 8.28 3.71 -5.08
C VAL A 153 9.31 2.75 -4.49
N PHE A 154 9.57 2.89 -3.19
CA PHE A 154 10.32 1.89 -2.42
C PHE A 154 9.42 1.25 -1.37
N LEU A 155 9.47 -0.09 -1.30
CA LEU A 155 8.71 -0.91 -0.36
C LEU A 155 9.62 -1.40 0.76
N PHE A 156 9.14 -1.32 1.98
CA PHE A 156 9.83 -1.81 3.17
C PHE A 156 8.93 -2.82 3.88
N TRP A 157 9.50 -3.93 4.32
CA TRP A 157 8.76 -4.97 4.99
C TRP A 157 9.28 -5.14 6.42
N LEU A 158 8.44 -4.85 7.39
CA LEU A 158 8.73 -5.06 8.80
C LEU A 158 8.08 -6.35 9.24
N GLU A 159 8.90 -7.35 9.58
CA GLU A 159 8.43 -8.65 10.04
C GLU A 159 8.60 -8.78 11.56
N ARG A 160 7.68 -9.55 12.17
CA ARG A 160 7.87 -9.99 13.56
C ARG A 160 9.10 -10.89 13.64
N GLY A 161 10.05 -10.54 14.49
CA GLY A 161 11.28 -11.31 14.72
C GLY A 161 12.32 -10.50 15.47
N GLY A 162 13.27 -11.18 16.11
CA GLY A 162 14.27 -10.52 16.93
C GLY A 162 13.64 -9.64 18.01
N GLU A 163 13.97 -8.35 17.98
CA GLU A 163 13.46 -7.35 18.93
C GLU A 163 12.09 -6.77 18.54
N VAL A 164 11.59 -7.05 17.29
CA VAL A 164 10.31 -6.53 16.81
C VAL A 164 9.15 -7.39 17.28
N SER A 165 8.39 -6.87 18.23
CA SER A 165 7.23 -7.59 18.77
C SER A 165 5.98 -7.43 17.90
N TYR A 166 5.05 -8.39 18.01
CA TYR A 166 3.72 -8.31 17.38
C TYR A 166 3.00 -7.00 17.74
N GLY A 167 3.12 -6.56 18.97
CA GLY A 167 2.43 -5.36 19.42
C GLY A 167 3.00 -4.07 18.83
N MET A 168 4.31 -3.99 18.59
CA MET A 168 4.92 -2.86 17.91
C MET A 168 4.38 -2.75 16.48
N LEU A 169 4.33 -3.85 15.74
CA LEU A 169 3.80 -3.89 14.38
C LEU A 169 2.30 -3.56 14.34
N ARG A 170 1.51 -4.06 15.31
CA ARG A 170 0.09 -3.74 15.39
C ARG A 170 -0.16 -2.27 15.69
N THR A 171 0.70 -1.64 16.46
CA THR A 171 0.62 -0.19 16.70
C THR A 171 0.86 0.58 15.40
N LEU A 172 1.81 0.18 14.58
CA LEU A 172 2.03 0.78 13.26
C LEU A 172 0.80 0.71 12.36
N LEU A 173 0.12 -0.44 12.33
CA LEU A 173 -1.09 -0.62 11.51
C LEU A 173 -2.27 0.24 11.94
N ASN A 174 -2.30 0.68 13.20
CA ASN A 174 -3.41 1.45 13.77
C ASN A 174 -3.06 2.93 13.99
N THR A 175 -1.93 3.40 13.50
CA THR A 175 -1.51 4.78 13.68
C THR A 175 -1.58 5.57 12.39
N THR A 176 -2.04 6.82 12.50
CA THR A 176 -1.90 7.83 11.44
C THR A 176 -0.60 8.64 11.59
N ASN A 177 0.09 8.50 12.73
CA ASN A 177 1.37 9.15 12.99
C ASN A 177 2.45 8.08 13.10
N LEU A 178 3.33 8.03 12.11
CA LEU A 178 4.48 7.12 12.15
C LEU A 178 5.40 7.44 13.33
N PRO A 179 5.99 6.41 13.95
CA PRO A 179 7.07 6.58 14.91
C PRO A 179 8.23 7.37 14.31
N PRO A 180 9.16 7.90 15.11
CA PRO A 180 10.35 8.56 14.60
C PRO A 180 11.10 7.68 13.60
N TYR A 181 11.37 8.23 12.42
CA TYR A 181 12.12 7.53 11.38
C TYR A 181 13.09 8.44 10.65
N THR A 182 14.06 7.79 10.02
CA THR A 182 14.97 8.37 9.03
C THR A 182 14.89 7.51 7.77
N LEU A 183 14.65 8.14 6.64
CA LEU A 183 14.60 7.53 5.32
C LEU A 183 15.70 8.15 4.46
N GLU A 184 16.63 7.34 4.00
CA GLU A 184 17.80 7.77 3.21
C GLU A 184 17.71 7.16 1.81
N PHE A 185 17.94 7.98 0.79
CA PHE A 185 17.97 7.58 -0.60
C PHE A 185 19.36 7.69 -1.18
N PHE A 186 19.75 6.68 -1.93
CA PHE A 186 21.08 6.59 -2.53
C PHE A 186 20.99 6.36 -4.03
N SER A 187 21.92 6.96 -4.76
CA SER A 187 22.16 6.67 -6.16
C SER A 187 22.81 5.31 -6.36
N ARG A 188 22.92 4.88 -7.61
CA ARG A 188 23.53 3.59 -7.99
C ARG A 188 24.99 3.44 -7.55
N ASP A 189 25.73 4.53 -7.49
CA ASP A 189 27.12 4.60 -7.04
C ASP A 189 27.27 4.75 -5.50
N GLY A 190 26.15 4.68 -4.77
CA GLY A 190 26.11 4.72 -3.32
C GLY A 190 26.17 6.13 -2.72
N LYS A 191 26.06 7.18 -3.54
CA LYS A 191 26.01 8.54 -3.05
C LYS A 191 24.67 8.84 -2.41
N LEU A 192 24.64 9.40 -1.20
CA LEU A 192 23.45 9.89 -0.55
C LEU A 192 22.84 11.04 -1.35
N LEU A 193 21.56 10.91 -1.72
CA LEU A 193 20.81 11.89 -2.49
C LEU A 193 19.93 12.75 -1.59
N GLU A 194 19.24 12.12 -0.66
CA GLU A 194 18.26 12.77 0.20
C GLU A 194 18.15 12.03 1.53
N THR A 195 17.87 12.77 2.60
CA THR A 195 17.48 12.24 3.91
C THR A 195 16.17 12.89 4.33
N VAL A 196 15.18 12.08 4.61
CA VAL A 196 13.85 12.51 5.08
C VAL A 196 13.64 11.99 6.49
N THR A 197 13.20 12.87 7.40
CA THR A 197 12.88 12.51 8.78
C THR A 197 11.52 13.06 9.17
N ASN A 198 10.84 12.39 10.10
CA ASN A 198 9.66 12.93 10.78
C ASN A 198 9.97 13.31 12.24
N MET A 199 11.25 13.38 12.59
CA MET A 199 11.65 13.88 13.90
C MET A 199 11.40 15.40 13.93
N ALA A 200 10.42 15.81 14.73
CA ALA A 200 10.17 17.20 15.10
C ALA A 200 11.08 17.61 16.26
#